data_b5df0f36cf2392b3bfffbe0d7c5f7022
#
_entry.id   b5df0f36cf2392b3bfffbe0d7c5f7022
#
_cell.length_a   1.000
_cell.length_b   1.000
_cell.length_c   1.000
_cell.angle_alpha   90.00
_cell.angle_beta   90.00
_cell.angle_gamma   90.00
#
_symmetry.space_group_name_H-M   'P 1'
#
loop_
_entity.id
_entity.type
_entity.pdbx_description
1 polymer ?
#
loop_
_entity_poly.entity_id
_entity_poly.type
_entity_poly.pdbx_seq_one_letter_code
_entity_poly.pdbx_strand_id
1 'polypeptide(L)'
;LAFLIDTFAGAPQDDSFGTFTEAARFFKTIGGFAFNFMVPVLAGYIGKSIADRPGFLVGLVGGYLATTGSTFAKIAGDMPSGFLGALLAGFAGGFIMLGIEKLCDRMPKALNGIKPVLIYPLAGLGVIAVVMCAVNPFMGMINSGISDLLSSMGESSKILLGAALGAMMSIDMGGPFNKAAYVFGTAAIANGNYDIMAAVMVGGMVPPIAIALSTTFFKNRWTEEERKSGPVNYIMGLSFITEGAIPYAAADPLRVIPSCMVGAAVAGGLSMAFGCTLMAPHGGIFVFAVVGNWLMYLVSLVAGALVGMLMLALLKKKRTAAK
;
A
#
# COMPACT_ATOMS: atom_id res chain seq x y z
N LEU A 1 -3.65 8.42 16.19
CA LEU A 1 -4.07 8.86 17.55
C LEU A 1 -2.96 8.61 18.57
N ALA A 2 -2.39 7.41 18.70
CA ALA A 2 -1.34 7.11 19.67
C ALA A 2 -0.18 8.11 19.64
N PHE A 3 0.39 8.34 18.49
CA PHE A 3 1.50 9.28 18.30
C PHE A 3 1.10 10.73 18.57
N LEU A 4 -0.12 11.14 18.19
CA LEU A 4 -0.63 12.47 18.52
C LEU A 4 -0.77 12.67 20.03
N ILE A 5 -1.29 11.66 20.73
CA ILE A 5 -1.44 11.70 22.20
C ILE A 5 -0.06 11.89 22.85
N ASP A 6 0.94 11.12 22.46
CA ASP A 6 2.29 11.22 23.02
C ASP A 6 2.97 12.54 22.62
N THR A 7 2.71 13.08 21.42
CA THR A 7 3.18 14.41 21.04
C THR A 7 2.62 15.50 21.96
N PHE A 8 1.31 15.48 22.22
CA PHE A 8 0.68 16.44 23.13
C PHE A 8 1.07 16.24 24.60
N ALA A 9 1.44 15.02 24.98
CA ALA A 9 1.95 14.70 26.31
C ALA A 9 3.44 15.07 26.50
N GLY A 10 4.13 15.57 25.46
CA GLY A 10 5.54 15.90 25.51
C GLY A 10 6.45 14.67 25.65
N ALA A 11 6.02 13.52 25.16
CA ALA A 11 6.80 12.29 25.22
C ALA A 11 8.12 12.41 24.44
N PRO A 12 9.21 11.77 24.90
CA PRO A 12 10.47 11.75 24.16
C PRO A 12 10.29 11.03 22.82
N GLN A 13 11.00 11.48 21.78
CA GLN A 13 10.98 10.87 20.46
C GLN A 13 12.01 9.73 20.38
N ASP A 14 11.83 8.73 21.20
CA ASP A 14 12.62 7.49 21.25
C ASP A 14 11.75 6.28 20.91
N ASP A 15 12.26 5.08 21.13
CA ASP A 15 11.55 3.81 20.85
C ASP A 15 10.23 3.66 21.64
N SER A 16 10.02 4.45 22.70
CA SER A 16 8.77 4.46 23.48
C SER A 16 7.68 5.33 22.85
N PHE A 17 8.01 6.17 21.86
CA PHE A 17 7.06 7.10 21.23
C PHE A 17 5.88 6.37 20.58
N GLY A 18 4.70 6.79 20.91
CA GLY A 18 3.43 6.12 20.54
C GLY A 18 3.00 5.06 21.55
N THR A 19 3.77 4.82 22.63
CA THR A 19 3.42 3.91 23.74
C THR A 19 3.80 4.47 25.10
N PHE A 20 4.25 5.72 25.16
CA PHE A 20 4.71 6.37 26.37
C PHE A 20 3.55 6.54 27.37
N THR A 21 2.43 7.07 26.93
CA THR A 21 1.22 7.17 27.75
C THR A 21 0.35 5.91 27.63
N GLU A 22 -0.44 5.60 28.68
CA GLU A 22 -1.38 4.46 28.64
C GLU A 22 -2.41 4.60 27.54
N ALA A 23 -2.92 5.81 27.31
CA ALA A 23 -3.86 6.08 26.21
C ALA A 23 -3.23 5.85 24.84
N ALA A 24 -1.99 6.29 24.63
CA ALA A 24 -1.25 6.04 23.40
C ALA A 24 -1.03 4.53 23.19
N ARG A 25 -0.61 3.83 24.24
CA ARG A 25 -0.43 2.37 24.22
C ARG A 25 -1.71 1.64 23.84
N PHE A 26 -2.84 2.04 24.42
CA PHE A 26 -4.16 1.47 24.11
C PHE A 26 -4.48 1.62 22.61
N PHE A 27 -4.40 2.83 22.05
CA PHE A 27 -4.69 3.05 20.64
C PHE A 27 -3.67 2.38 19.71
N LYS A 28 -2.39 2.33 20.07
CA LYS A 28 -1.37 1.65 19.28
C LYS A 28 -1.61 0.15 19.24
N THR A 29 -2.00 -0.45 20.38
CA THR A 29 -2.29 -1.88 20.47
C THR A 29 -3.52 -2.25 19.63
N ILE A 30 -4.63 -1.50 19.73
CA ILE A 30 -5.83 -1.73 18.90
C ILE A 30 -5.51 -1.54 17.42
N GLY A 31 -4.78 -0.46 17.08
CA GLY A 31 -4.32 -0.22 15.72
C GLY A 31 -3.44 -1.36 15.18
N GLY A 32 -2.56 -1.89 16.02
CA GLY A 32 -1.73 -3.05 15.70
C GLY A 32 -2.56 -4.29 15.40
N PHE A 33 -3.58 -4.58 16.20
CA PHE A 33 -4.50 -5.69 15.91
C PHE A 33 -5.21 -5.51 14.56
N ALA A 34 -5.75 -4.32 14.29
CA ALA A 34 -6.39 -4.03 13.00
C ALA A 34 -5.39 -4.19 11.84
N PHE A 35 -4.15 -3.76 12.04
CA PHE A 35 -3.08 -3.85 11.05
C PHE A 35 -2.68 -5.31 10.75
N ASN A 36 -2.63 -6.15 11.78
CA ASN A 36 -2.33 -7.58 11.63
C ASN A 36 -3.38 -8.33 10.79
N PHE A 37 -4.62 -7.82 10.74
CA PHE A 37 -5.67 -8.37 9.87
C PHE A 37 -5.57 -7.90 8.42
N MET A 38 -4.84 -6.85 8.11
CA MET A 38 -4.78 -6.29 6.75
C MET A 38 -4.41 -7.33 5.70
N VAL A 39 -3.34 -8.07 5.93
CA VAL A 39 -2.81 -9.06 5.00
C VAL A 39 -3.71 -10.30 4.88
N PRO A 40 -4.18 -10.92 5.99
CA PRO A 40 -5.15 -12.01 5.94
C PRO A 40 -6.47 -11.61 5.25
N VAL A 41 -7.00 -10.43 5.56
CA VAL A 41 -8.25 -9.94 4.96
C VAL A 41 -8.11 -9.72 3.46
N LEU A 42 -6.98 -9.16 3.01
CA LEU A 42 -6.68 -9.02 1.59
C LEU A 42 -6.71 -10.38 0.88
N ALA A 43 -6.00 -11.38 1.42
CA ALA A 43 -6.01 -12.74 0.88
C ALA A 43 -7.42 -13.35 0.87
N GLY A 44 -8.20 -13.10 1.92
CA GLY A 44 -9.59 -13.51 2.01
C GLY A 44 -10.45 -12.91 0.89
N TYR A 45 -10.33 -11.60 0.63
CA TYR A 45 -11.10 -10.95 -0.45
C TYR A 45 -10.65 -11.40 -1.85
N ILE A 46 -9.37 -11.70 -2.06
CA ILE A 46 -8.91 -12.32 -3.31
C ILE A 46 -9.58 -13.68 -3.48
N GLY A 47 -9.54 -14.55 -2.46
CA GLY A 47 -10.21 -15.85 -2.50
C GLY A 47 -11.71 -15.72 -2.72
N LYS A 48 -12.36 -14.73 -2.10
CA LYS A 48 -13.78 -14.42 -2.29
C LYS A 48 -14.11 -14.04 -3.74
N SER A 49 -13.26 -13.28 -4.39
CA SER A 49 -13.48 -12.88 -5.79
C SER A 49 -13.46 -14.08 -6.76
N ILE A 50 -12.87 -15.20 -6.34
CA ILE A 50 -12.73 -16.43 -7.16
C ILE A 50 -13.81 -17.45 -6.81
N ALA A 51 -14.06 -17.72 -5.52
CA ALA A 51 -14.94 -18.80 -5.03
C ALA A 51 -15.89 -18.31 -3.90
N ASP A 52 -16.34 -17.06 -3.96
CA ASP A 52 -17.29 -16.44 -3.03
C ASP A 52 -16.96 -16.72 -1.54
N ARG A 53 -17.97 -16.97 -0.70
CA ARG A 53 -17.81 -17.09 0.77
C ARG A 53 -16.83 -18.20 1.20
N PRO A 54 -16.87 -19.41 0.63
CA PRO A 54 -15.88 -20.44 0.97
C PRO A 54 -14.45 -20.02 0.62
N GLY A 55 -14.24 -19.36 -0.53
CA GLY A 55 -12.94 -18.82 -0.93
C GLY A 55 -12.42 -17.74 0.02
N PHE A 56 -13.33 -16.92 0.58
CA PHE A 56 -12.93 -15.94 1.60
C PHE A 56 -12.29 -16.59 2.82
N LEU A 57 -12.92 -17.61 3.39
CA LEU A 57 -12.42 -18.29 4.58
C LEU A 57 -11.04 -18.90 4.34
N VAL A 58 -10.89 -19.61 3.23
CA VAL A 58 -9.65 -20.31 2.89
C VAL A 58 -8.53 -19.33 2.58
N GLY A 59 -8.82 -18.28 1.82
CA GLY A 59 -7.87 -17.21 1.53
C GLY A 59 -7.42 -16.48 2.79
N LEU A 60 -8.36 -16.13 3.69
CA LEU A 60 -8.07 -15.45 4.95
C LEU A 60 -7.12 -16.26 5.84
N VAL A 61 -7.40 -17.55 6.02
CA VAL A 61 -6.53 -18.43 6.83
C VAL A 61 -5.18 -18.63 6.15
N GLY A 62 -5.15 -18.81 4.82
CA GLY A 62 -3.90 -18.88 4.06
C GLY A 62 -3.06 -17.60 4.20
N GLY A 63 -3.70 -16.43 4.14
CA GLY A 63 -3.05 -15.14 4.39
C GLY A 63 -2.52 -15.00 5.82
N TYR A 64 -3.22 -15.52 6.81
CA TYR A 64 -2.72 -15.57 8.19
C TYR A 64 -1.49 -16.48 8.32
N LEU A 65 -1.50 -17.65 7.69
CA LEU A 65 -0.33 -18.55 7.63
C LEU A 65 0.87 -17.89 6.92
N ALA A 66 0.64 -17.03 5.96
CA ALA A 66 1.69 -16.22 5.32
C ALA A 66 2.31 -15.20 6.28
N THR A 67 1.50 -14.55 7.12
CA THR A 67 2.00 -13.57 8.10
C THR A 67 2.75 -14.24 9.25
N THR A 68 2.30 -15.40 9.71
CA THR A 68 2.99 -16.17 10.74
C THR A 68 4.23 -16.88 10.23
N GLY A 69 4.30 -17.17 8.93
CA GLY A 69 5.41 -17.90 8.33
C GLY A 69 5.44 -19.38 8.72
N SER A 70 4.26 -20.00 8.84
CA SER A 70 4.11 -21.40 9.22
C SER A 70 4.74 -22.33 8.18
N THR A 71 5.51 -23.29 8.64
CA THR A 71 6.18 -24.33 7.82
C THR A 71 5.92 -25.71 8.40
N PHE A 72 6.22 -26.77 7.63
CA PHE A 72 6.13 -28.16 8.16
C PHE A 72 7.08 -28.42 9.34
N ALA A 73 8.23 -27.75 9.37
CA ALA A 73 9.19 -27.89 10.45
C ALA A 73 8.76 -27.10 11.69
N LYS A 74 8.06 -25.98 11.52
CA LYS A 74 7.68 -25.07 12.61
C LYS A 74 6.31 -24.43 12.33
N ILE A 75 5.28 -25.07 12.83
CA ILE A 75 3.88 -24.64 12.62
C ILE A 75 3.60 -23.27 13.23
N ALA A 76 4.22 -22.94 14.39
CA ALA A 76 4.11 -21.61 14.99
C ALA A 76 4.73 -20.49 14.15
N GLY A 77 5.50 -20.86 13.11
CA GLY A 77 6.09 -19.95 12.14
C GLY A 77 7.41 -19.32 12.59
N ASP A 78 8.29 -19.08 11.63
CA ASP A 78 9.56 -18.36 11.79
C ASP A 78 10.05 -17.72 10.50
N MET A 79 9.35 -17.97 9.39
CA MET A 79 9.70 -17.42 8.06
C MET A 79 8.50 -16.71 7.44
N PRO A 80 8.11 -15.52 7.94
CA PRO A 80 6.99 -14.78 7.38
C PRO A 80 7.19 -14.52 5.89
N SER A 81 6.28 -15.01 5.08
CA SER A 81 6.25 -14.76 3.64
C SER A 81 5.54 -13.45 3.30
N GLY A 82 4.98 -12.82 4.32
CA GLY A 82 4.41 -11.48 4.27
C GLY A 82 3.32 -11.33 3.22
N PHE A 83 3.32 -10.18 2.58
CA PHE A 83 2.31 -9.83 1.58
C PHE A 83 2.36 -10.70 0.32
N LEU A 84 3.56 -11.04 -0.18
CA LEU A 84 3.71 -11.89 -1.36
C LEU A 84 3.11 -13.29 -1.11
N GLY A 85 3.39 -13.87 0.06
CA GLY A 85 2.77 -15.12 0.48
C GLY A 85 1.26 -15.02 0.59
N ALA A 86 0.74 -13.91 1.09
CA ALA A 86 -0.70 -13.69 1.22
C ALA A 86 -1.41 -13.50 -0.13
N LEU A 87 -0.78 -12.85 -1.11
CA LEU A 87 -1.30 -12.81 -2.48
C LEU A 87 -1.47 -14.22 -3.04
N LEU A 88 -0.41 -15.04 -2.93
CA LEU A 88 -0.47 -16.44 -3.35
C LEU A 88 -1.54 -17.21 -2.58
N ALA A 89 -1.65 -17.02 -1.27
CA ALA A 89 -2.65 -17.66 -0.44
C ALA A 89 -4.09 -17.32 -0.89
N GLY A 90 -4.34 -16.06 -1.24
CA GLY A 90 -5.63 -15.60 -1.74
C GLY A 90 -6.02 -16.29 -3.05
N PHE A 91 -5.12 -16.29 -4.04
CA PHE A 91 -5.35 -16.97 -5.31
C PHE A 91 -5.47 -18.49 -5.13
N ALA A 92 -4.51 -19.09 -4.41
CA ALA A 92 -4.52 -20.53 -4.15
C ALA A 92 -5.81 -20.94 -3.42
N GLY A 93 -6.18 -20.20 -2.37
CA GLY A 93 -7.40 -20.47 -1.58
C GLY A 93 -8.66 -20.42 -2.44
N GLY A 94 -8.77 -19.42 -3.32
CA GLY A 94 -9.89 -19.32 -4.26
C GLY A 94 -9.95 -20.51 -5.25
N PHE A 95 -8.84 -20.85 -5.90
CA PHE A 95 -8.80 -21.96 -6.85
C PHE A 95 -8.95 -23.33 -6.19
N ILE A 96 -8.39 -23.53 -4.99
CA ILE A 96 -8.60 -24.73 -4.18
C ILE A 96 -10.09 -24.91 -3.92
N MET A 97 -10.79 -23.85 -3.51
CA MET A 97 -12.23 -23.93 -3.24
C MET A 97 -13.04 -24.25 -4.48
N LEU A 98 -12.76 -23.63 -5.64
CA LEU A 98 -13.40 -24.00 -6.89
C LEU A 98 -13.21 -25.48 -7.23
N GLY A 99 -12.02 -26.01 -6.97
CA GLY A 99 -11.74 -27.45 -7.17
C GLY A 99 -12.56 -28.32 -6.22
N ILE A 100 -12.64 -27.97 -4.95
CA ILE A 100 -13.41 -28.69 -3.93
C ILE A 100 -14.91 -28.63 -4.25
N GLU A 101 -15.45 -27.48 -4.67
CA GLU A 101 -16.84 -27.33 -5.06
C GLU A 101 -17.19 -28.26 -6.24
N LYS A 102 -16.38 -28.25 -7.30
CA LYS A 102 -16.56 -29.15 -8.45
C LYS A 102 -16.52 -30.66 -8.06
N LEU A 103 -15.65 -31.01 -7.11
CA LEU A 103 -15.56 -32.36 -6.59
C LEU A 103 -16.85 -32.74 -5.83
N CYS A 104 -17.34 -31.80 -5.01
CA CYS A 104 -18.55 -31.97 -4.22
C CYS A 104 -19.85 -31.95 -5.06
N ASP A 105 -19.85 -31.45 -6.30
CA ASP A 105 -20.99 -31.50 -7.19
C ASP A 105 -21.39 -32.94 -7.55
N ARG A 106 -20.43 -33.86 -7.48
CA ARG A 106 -20.67 -35.30 -7.71
C ARG A 106 -21.29 -36.00 -6.49
N MET A 107 -21.44 -35.34 -5.37
CA MET A 107 -21.97 -35.91 -4.13
C MET A 107 -23.53 -35.96 -4.19
N PRO A 108 -24.16 -36.94 -3.50
CA PRO A 108 -25.61 -37.02 -3.40
C PRO A 108 -26.26 -35.75 -2.87
N LYS A 109 -27.44 -35.39 -3.45
CA LYS A 109 -28.17 -34.17 -3.05
C LYS A 109 -28.51 -34.11 -1.54
N ALA A 110 -28.67 -35.27 -0.91
CA ALA A 110 -28.91 -35.37 0.55
C ALA A 110 -27.80 -34.71 1.41
N LEU A 111 -26.57 -34.56 0.86
CA LEU A 111 -25.42 -33.97 1.56
C LEU A 111 -25.25 -32.47 1.27
N ASN A 112 -26.12 -31.87 0.47
CA ASN A 112 -25.95 -30.43 0.11
C ASN A 112 -25.91 -29.51 1.31
N GLY A 113 -26.66 -29.80 2.37
CA GLY A 113 -26.63 -28.95 3.60
C GLY A 113 -25.32 -29.04 4.38
N ILE A 114 -24.59 -30.15 4.26
CA ILE A 114 -23.35 -30.37 5.02
C ILE A 114 -22.12 -29.84 4.28
N LYS A 115 -22.19 -29.64 2.96
CA LYS A 115 -21.07 -29.15 2.14
C LYS A 115 -20.52 -27.83 2.65
N PRO A 116 -21.31 -26.72 2.77
CA PRO A 116 -20.79 -25.42 3.14
C PRO A 116 -20.38 -25.31 4.61
N VAL A 117 -20.97 -26.14 5.49
CA VAL A 117 -20.75 -26.05 6.94
C VAL A 117 -19.55 -26.89 7.38
N LEU A 118 -19.33 -28.03 6.76
CA LEU A 118 -18.30 -29.00 7.19
C LEU A 118 -17.26 -29.27 6.12
N ILE A 119 -17.70 -29.67 4.90
CA ILE A 119 -16.76 -30.17 3.88
C ILE A 119 -15.87 -29.06 3.35
N TYR A 120 -16.45 -27.93 2.95
CA TYR A 120 -15.69 -26.81 2.40
C TYR A 120 -14.68 -26.22 3.39
N PRO A 121 -15.03 -25.92 4.66
CA PRO A 121 -14.07 -25.48 5.63
C PRO A 121 -12.97 -26.51 5.90
N LEU A 122 -13.31 -27.76 6.20
CA LEU A 122 -12.31 -28.77 6.55
C LEU A 122 -11.35 -29.07 5.40
N ALA A 123 -11.89 -29.34 4.20
CA ALA A 123 -11.06 -29.64 3.04
C ALA A 123 -10.27 -28.39 2.59
N GLY A 124 -10.91 -27.23 2.52
CA GLY A 124 -10.28 -25.98 2.11
C GLY A 124 -9.14 -25.57 3.05
N LEU A 125 -9.38 -25.58 4.37
CA LEU A 125 -8.36 -25.22 5.35
C LEU A 125 -7.24 -26.26 5.42
N GLY A 126 -7.55 -27.56 5.31
CA GLY A 126 -6.53 -28.59 5.26
C GLY A 126 -5.58 -28.44 4.06
N VAL A 127 -6.15 -28.23 2.88
CA VAL A 127 -5.35 -28.08 1.65
C VAL A 127 -4.54 -26.79 1.68
N ILE A 128 -5.14 -25.63 2.03
CA ILE A 128 -4.39 -24.36 2.06
C ILE A 128 -3.29 -24.38 3.12
N ALA A 129 -3.48 -25.04 4.25
CA ALA A 129 -2.44 -25.17 5.26
C ALA A 129 -1.22 -25.93 4.72
N VAL A 130 -1.44 -27.05 4.03
CA VAL A 130 -0.37 -27.81 3.37
C VAL A 130 0.33 -26.97 2.31
N VAL A 131 -0.42 -26.30 1.46
CA VAL A 131 0.12 -25.45 0.40
C VAL A 131 0.96 -24.31 1.01
N MET A 132 0.46 -23.61 2.02
CA MET A 132 1.19 -22.51 2.63
C MET A 132 2.43 -22.98 3.40
N CYS A 133 2.39 -24.10 4.09
CA CYS A 133 3.58 -24.69 4.74
C CYS A 133 4.68 -25.06 3.72
N ALA A 134 4.32 -25.44 2.50
CA ALA A 134 5.27 -25.72 1.43
C ALA A 134 5.82 -24.42 0.79
N VAL A 135 4.99 -23.40 0.65
CA VAL A 135 5.29 -22.16 -0.08
C VAL A 135 6.00 -21.12 0.80
N ASN A 136 5.67 -21.03 2.09
CA ASN A 136 6.22 -20.04 2.99
C ASN A 136 7.76 -20.02 3.06
N PRO A 137 8.49 -21.14 3.10
CA PRO A 137 9.96 -21.09 3.11
C PRO A 137 10.54 -20.38 1.90
N PHE A 138 10.00 -20.66 0.71
CA PHE A 138 10.45 -20.04 -0.53
C PHE A 138 10.11 -18.54 -0.57
N MET A 139 8.88 -18.17 -0.23
CA MET A 139 8.46 -16.78 -0.21
C MET A 139 9.11 -15.97 0.91
N GLY A 140 9.38 -16.60 2.05
CA GLY A 140 10.14 -16.01 3.15
C GLY A 140 11.58 -15.69 2.75
N MET A 141 12.26 -16.58 2.00
CA MET A 141 13.58 -16.30 1.45
C MET A 141 13.57 -15.10 0.48
N ILE A 142 12.55 -14.98 -0.37
CA ILE A 142 12.40 -13.81 -1.24
C ILE A 142 12.21 -12.54 -0.40
N ASN A 143 11.33 -12.58 0.59
CA ASN A 143 11.06 -11.44 1.47
C ASN A 143 12.32 -11.00 2.24
N SER A 144 13.07 -11.96 2.80
CA SER A 144 14.36 -11.69 3.47
C SER A 144 15.40 -11.15 2.49
N GLY A 145 15.51 -11.74 1.30
CA GLY A 145 16.44 -11.28 0.27
C GLY A 145 16.17 -9.85 -0.19
N ILE A 146 14.90 -9.44 -0.26
CA ILE A 146 14.53 -8.04 -0.53
C ILE A 146 15.00 -7.14 0.62
N SER A 147 14.77 -7.53 1.87
CA SER A 147 15.22 -6.77 3.05
C SER A 147 16.74 -6.63 3.10
N ASP A 148 17.46 -7.71 2.82
CA ASP A 148 18.93 -7.72 2.79
C ASP A 148 19.48 -6.81 1.67
N LEU A 149 18.86 -6.88 0.48
CA LEU A 149 19.18 -6.00 -0.63
C LEU A 149 19.02 -4.53 -0.26
N LEU A 150 17.87 -4.18 0.34
CA LEU A 150 17.58 -2.81 0.77
C LEU A 150 18.56 -2.32 1.82
N SER A 151 18.90 -3.17 2.79
CA SER A 151 19.85 -2.84 3.85
C SER A 151 21.27 -2.66 3.34
N SER A 152 21.62 -3.33 2.24
CA SER A 152 22.94 -3.24 1.59
C SER A 152 23.08 -2.06 0.62
N MET A 153 21.99 -1.36 0.29
CA MET A 153 22.01 -0.25 -0.67
C MET A 153 22.74 0.97 -0.10
N GLY A 154 23.69 1.54 -0.87
CA GLY A 154 24.32 2.82 -0.59
C GLY A 154 23.36 3.99 -0.82
N GLU A 155 23.74 5.19 -0.32
CA GLU A 155 22.87 6.40 -0.38
C GLU A 155 22.36 6.73 -1.78
N SER A 156 23.22 6.71 -2.80
CA SER A 156 22.83 7.00 -4.19
C SER A 156 21.80 6.00 -4.72
N SER A 157 21.95 4.71 -4.37
CA SER A 157 21.00 3.66 -4.75
C SER A 157 19.67 3.83 -4.02
N LYS A 158 19.69 4.29 -2.76
CA LYS A 158 18.46 4.61 -2.01
C LYS A 158 17.70 5.76 -2.64
N ILE A 159 18.37 6.81 -3.10
CA ILE A 159 17.74 7.93 -3.81
C ILE A 159 17.06 7.45 -5.08
N LEU A 160 17.72 6.60 -5.87
CA LEU A 160 17.13 6.00 -7.07
C LEU A 160 15.93 5.10 -6.73
N LEU A 161 16.03 4.31 -5.66
CA LEU A 161 14.90 3.51 -5.16
C LEU A 161 13.73 4.39 -4.77
N GLY A 162 13.96 5.47 -4.01
CA GLY A 162 12.92 6.42 -3.62
C GLY A 162 12.27 7.08 -4.84
N ALA A 163 13.05 7.46 -5.84
CA ALA A 163 12.54 8.00 -7.09
C ALA A 163 11.69 6.97 -7.86
N ALA A 164 12.14 5.73 -7.93
CA ALA A 164 11.39 4.65 -8.59
C ALA A 164 10.07 4.35 -7.87
N LEU A 165 10.10 4.23 -6.54
CA LEU A 165 8.91 4.00 -5.73
C LEU A 165 7.92 5.16 -5.84
N GLY A 166 8.42 6.41 -5.77
CA GLY A 166 7.59 7.59 -5.99
C GLY A 166 6.93 7.58 -7.37
N ALA A 167 7.69 7.28 -8.44
CA ALA A 167 7.14 7.15 -9.79
C ALA A 167 6.06 6.05 -9.88
N MET A 168 6.28 4.89 -9.27
CA MET A 168 5.32 3.78 -9.25
C MET A 168 3.97 4.19 -8.63
N MET A 169 3.98 5.08 -7.64
CA MET A 169 2.74 5.60 -7.04
C MET A 169 1.86 6.35 -8.04
N SER A 170 2.44 6.82 -9.15
CA SER A 170 1.79 7.67 -10.15
C SER A 170 1.49 6.98 -11.47
N ILE A 171 1.96 5.74 -11.71
CA ILE A 171 1.77 5.02 -12.98
C ILE A 171 0.30 4.72 -13.21
N ASP A 172 -0.38 4.19 -12.21
CA ASP A 172 -1.76 3.72 -12.28
C ASP A 172 -2.65 4.25 -11.14
N MET A 173 -2.11 5.14 -10.29
CA MET A 173 -2.81 5.96 -9.29
C MET A 173 -3.82 5.18 -8.42
N GLY A 174 -3.42 4.02 -7.92
CA GLY A 174 -4.25 3.10 -7.11
C GLY A 174 -4.38 1.71 -7.72
N GLY A 175 -3.79 1.46 -8.88
CA GLY A 175 -3.72 0.16 -9.53
C GLY A 175 -2.59 -0.73 -9.02
N PRO A 176 -2.21 -1.76 -9.78
CA PRO A 176 -1.20 -2.76 -9.37
C PRO A 176 0.18 -2.19 -9.02
N PHE A 177 0.70 -1.23 -9.80
CA PHE A 177 2.02 -0.64 -9.56
C PHE A 177 2.04 0.22 -8.31
N ASN A 178 1.02 1.06 -8.13
CA ASN A 178 0.84 1.86 -6.92
C ASN A 178 0.75 0.95 -5.68
N LYS A 179 -0.07 -0.09 -5.75
CA LYS A 179 -0.23 -1.04 -4.64
C LYS A 179 1.04 -1.83 -4.37
N ALA A 180 1.80 -2.21 -5.39
CA ALA A 180 3.07 -2.90 -5.20
C ALA A 180 4.07 -2.02 -4.43
N ALA A 181 4.21 -0.74 -4.79
CA ALA A 181 5.06 0.20 -4.06
C ALA A 181 4.57 0.42 -2.61
N TYR A 182 3.26 0.60 -2.44
CA TYR A 182 2.64 0.78 -1.11
C TYR A 182 2.88 -0.43 -0.20
N VAL A 183 2.71 -1.62 -0.73
CA VAL A 183 2.92 -2.87 0.00
C VAL A 183 4.38 -3.08 0.34
N PHE A 184 5.27 -2.76 -0.58
CA PHE A 184 6.70 -2.77 -0.33
C PHE A 184 7.08 -1.81 0.81
N GLY A 185 6.51 -0.60 0.81
CA GLY A 185 6.67 0.36 1.90
C GLY A 185 6.14 -0.15 3.25
N THR A 186 4.97 -0.81 3.26
CA THR A 186 4.41 -1.38 4.50
C THR A 186 5.22 -2.57 5.02
N ALA A 187 5.74 -3.42 4.13
CA ALA A 187 6.66 -4.50 4.49
C ALA A 187 7.97 -3.95 5.06
N ALA A 188 8.47 -2.85 4.50
CA ALA A 188 9.67 -2.18 4.98
C ALA A 188 9.49 -1.63 6.41
N ILE A 189 8.32 -1.07 6.75
CA ILE A 189 8.00 -0.66 8.13
C ILE A 189 8.13 -1.85 9.10
N ALA A 190 7.59 -3.01 8.72
CA ALA A 190 7.65 -4.21 9.56
C ALA A 190 9.11 -4.69 9.80
N ASN A 191 10.01 -4.37 8.88
CA ASN A 191 11.44 -4.70 8.95
C ASN A 191 12.29 -3.54 9.53
N GLY A 192 11.69 -2.46 10.02
CA GLY A 192 12.38 -1.31 10.60
C GLY A 192 12.97 -0.32 9.58
N ASN A 193 12.70 -0.50 8.28
CA ASN A 193 13.15 0.41 7.21
C ASN A 193 12.07 1.47 6.93
N TYR A 194 12.11 2.56 7.68
CA TYR A 194 11.05 3.58 7.67
C TYR A 194 11.21 4.62 6.55
N ASP A 195 12.37 4.73 5.95
CA ASP A 195 12.69 5.66 4.85
C ASP A 195 11.91 5.32 3.57
N ILE A 196 11.70 4.04 3.31
CA ILE A 196 10.98 3.55 2.14
C ILE A 196 9.52 4.01 2.16
N MET A 197 8.84 3.87 3.31
CA MET A 197 7.44 4.31 3.40
C MET A 197 7.29 5.82 3.30
N ALA A 198 8.28 6.60 3.78
CA ALA A 198 8.29 8.04 3.60
C ALA A 198 8.33 8.41 2.10
N ALA A 199 9.19 7.75 1.31
CA ALA A 199 9.28 7.97 -0.13
C ALA A 199 8.00 7.55 -0.87
N VAL A 200 7.40 6.44 -0.50
CA VAL A 200 6.13 5.95 -1.06
C VAL A 200 4.99 6.93 -0.77
N MET A 201 4.83 7.34 0.48
CA MET A 201 3.74 8.22 0.86
C MET A 201 3.86 9.59 0.20
N VAL A 202 5.05 10.22 0.23
CA VAL A 202 5.23 11.51 -0.43
C VAL A 202 5.01 11.42 -1.94
N GLY A 203 5.46 10.33 -2.57
CA GLY A 203 5.23 10.06 -3.99
C GLY A 203 3.76 9.97 -4.34
N GLY A 204 2.96 9.28 -3.51
CA GLY A 204 1.52 9.15 -3.75
C GLY A 204 0.69 10.39 -3.42
N MET A 205 1.22 11.32 -2.61
CA MET A 205 0.58 12.62 -2.36
C MET A 205 0.75 13.60 -3.53
N VAL A 206 1.81 13.45 -4.33
CA VAL A 206 2.16 14.40 -5.41
C VAL A 206 1.13 14.46 -6.53
N PRO A 207 0.61 13.37 -7.12
CA PRO A 207 -0.26 13.45 -8.30
C PRO A 207 -1.48 14.35 -8.10
N PRO A 208 -2.32 14.17 -7.08
CA PRO A 208 -3.48 15.03 -6.87
C PRO A 208 -3.07 16.47 -6.56
N ILE A 209 -2.01 16.69 -5.75
CA ILE A 209 -1.55 18.06 -5.43
C ILE A 209 -1.02 18.77 -6.69
N ALA A 210 -0.24 18.10 -7.52
CA ALA A 210 0.27 18.67 -8.77
C ALA A 210 -0.86 19.04 -9.74
N ILE A 211 -1.89 18.21 -9.84
CA ILE A 211 -3.09 18.47 -10.64
C ILE A 211 -3.86 19.65 -10.05
N ALA A 212 -4.08 19.69 -8.73
CA ALA A 212 -4.76 20.81 -8.08
C ALA A 212 -4.03 22.14 -8.32
N LEU A 213 -2.71 22.16 -8.15
CA LEU A 213 -1.88 23.33 -8.47
C LEU A 213 -1.99 23.70 -9.96
N SER A 214 -1.89 22.74 -10.86
CA SER A 214 -1.97 23.00 -12.30
C SER A 214 -3.36 23.52 -12.74
N THR A 215 -4.45 22.98 -12.19
CA THR A 215 -5.80 23.49 -12.47
C THR A 215 -6.05 24.87 -11.90
N THR A 216 -5.36 25.24 -10.83
CA THR A 216 -5.44 26.57 -10.20
C THR A 216 -4.64 27.62 -10.97
N PHE A 217 -3.36 27.32 -11.30
CA PHE A 217 -2.43 28.31 -11.88
C PHE A 217 -2.40 28.29 -13.41
N PHE A 218 -2.64 27.16 -14.06
CA PHE A 218 -2.60 27.01 -15.52
C PHE A 218 -3.98 26.72 -16.12
N LYS A 219 -4.97 27.55 -15.80
CA LYS A 219 -6.39 27.40 -16.16
C LYS A 219 -6.65 27.12 -17.64
N ASN A 220 -5.82 27.63 -18.53
CA ASN A 220 -5.94 27.47 -19.98
C ASN A 220 -5.53 26.08 -20.51
N ARG A 221 -5.10 25.16 -19.62
CA ARG A 221 -4.73 23.79 -19.97
C ARG A 221 -5.85 22.78 -19.64
N TRP A 222 -6.88 23.22 -18.95
CA TRP A 222 -7.90 22.38 -18.34
C TRP A 222 -9.31 22.78 -18.80
N THR A 223 -10.24 21.82 -18.85
CA THR A 223 -11.66 22.10 -19.07
C THR A 223 -12.25 22.86 -17.88
N GLU A 224 -13.44 23.42 -18.06
CA GLU A 224 -14.15 24.07 -16.96
C GLU A 224 -14.53 23.08 -15.84
N GLU A 225 -14.92 21.87 -16.23
CA GLU A 225 -15.24 20.78 -15.29
C GLU A 225 -14.02 20.33 -14.50
N GLU A 226 -12.89 20.09 -15.18
CA GLU A 226 -11.62 19.74 -14.53
C GLU A 226 -11.14 20.82 -13.55
N ARG A 227 -11.37 22.10 -13.88
CA ARG A 227 -11.02 23.22 -13.00
C ARG A 227 -11.94 23.34 -11.79
N LYS A 228 -13.22 23.03 -11.93
CA LYS A 228 -14.19 23.04 -10.81
C LYS A 228 -13.91 21.92 -9.82
N SER A 229 -13.52 20.75 -10.29
CA SER A 229 -13.17 19.60 -9.45
C SER A 229 -11.72 19.63 -8.92
N GLY A 230 -10.83 20.40 -9.55
CA GLY A 230 -9.42 20.50 -9.21
C GLY A 230 -9.10 20.73 -7.72
N PRO A 231 -9.76 21.69 -7.03
CA PRO A 231 -9.48 22.00 -5.63
C PRO A 231 -9.69 20.84 -4.66
N VAL A 232 -10.57 19.89 -4.96
CA VAL A 232 -10.77 18.69 -4.13
C VAL A 232 -9.47 17.87 -4.01
N ASN A 233 -8.64 17.90 -5.05
CA ASN A 233 -7.37 17.19 -5.08
C ASN A 233 -6.32 17.73 -4.11
N TYR A 234 -6.45 18.96 -3.58
CA TYR A 234 -5.61 19.41 -2.49
C TYR A 234 -5.90 18.56 -1.23
N ILE A 235 -7.16 18.35 -0.90
CA ILE A 235 -7.55 17.56 0.26
C ILE A 235 -7.17 16.09 0.05
N MET A 236 -7.48 15.53 -1.12
CA MET A 236 -7.16 14.15 -1.43
C MET A 236 -5.66 13.89 -1.37
N GLY A 237 -4.84 14.74 -1.99
CA GLY A 237 -3.40 14.60 -1.97
C GLY A 237 -2.79 14.78 -0.59
N LEU A 238 -3.25 15.75 0.19
CA LEU A 238 -2.82 15.90 1.58
C LEU A 238 -3.20 14.71 2.46
N SER A 239 -4.28 14.02 2.14
CA SER A 239 -4.73 12.79 2.84
C SER A 239 -4.08 11.50 2.32
N PHE A 240 -3.16 11.59 1.34
CA PHE A 240 -2.56 10.44 0.66
C PHE A 240 -3.59 9.61 -0.11
N ILE A 241 -4.55 10.27 -0.78
CA ILE A 241 -5.53 9.63 -1.65
C ILE A 241 -5.15 9.91 -3.10
N THR A 242 -4.30 9.05 -3.66
CA THR A 242 -3.74 9.21 -5.02
C THR A 242 -4.81 9.09 -6.11
N GLU A 243 -5.89 8.37 -5.81
CA GLU A 243 -7.03 8.12 -6.72
C GLU A 243 -7.73 9.39 -7.18
N GLY A 244 -7.59 10.50 -6.47
CA GLY A 244 -8.09 11.81 -6.90
C GLY A 244 -7.56 12.26 -8.26
N ALA A 245 -6.40 11.75 -8.67
CA ALA A 245 -5.79 12.03 -9.96
C ALA A 245 -6.39 11.20 -11.13
N ILE A 246 -7.09 10.09 -10.85
CA ILE A 246 -7.58 9.15 -11.87
C ILE A 246 -8.45 9.81 -12.95
N PRO A 247 -9.45 10.67 -12.66
CA PRO A 247 -10.27 11.28 -13.70
C PRO A 247 -9.45 12.10 -14.70
N TYR A 248 -8.42 12.77 -14.23
CA TYR A 248 -7.54 13.60 -15.05
C TYR A 248 -6.56 12.75 -15.88
N ALA A 249 -6.06 11.67 -15.29
CA ALA A 249 -5.22 10.69 -15.97
C ALA A 249 -6.01 9.96 -17.06
N ALA A 250 -7.26 9.59 -16.80
CA ALA A 250 -8.13 8.94 -17.77
C ALA A 250 -8.48 9.84 -18.96
N ALA A 251 -8.62 11.16 -18.72
CA ALA A 251 -8.91 12.14 -19.77
C ALA A 251 -7.70 12.43 -20.69
N ASP A 252 -6.47 12.36 -20.18
CA ASP A 252 -5.23 12.66 -20.94
C ASP A 252 -4.04 11.87 -20.40
N PRO A 253 -4.03 10.51 -20.56
CA PRO A 253 -3.05 9.64 -19.90
C PRO A 253 -1.61 9.93 -20.34
N LEU A 254 -1.40 10.23 -21.61
CA LEU A 254 -0.06 10.44 -22.18
C LEU A 254 0.66 11.69 -21.65
N ARG A 255 -0.08 12.63 -21.05
CA ARG A 255 0.50 13.85 -20.49
C ARG A 255 0.40 13.91 -18.98
N VAL A 256 -0.72 13.45 -18.41
CA VAL A 256 -0.93 13.51 -16.96
C VAL A 256 -0.07 12.48 -16.25
N ILE A 257 -0.06 11.23 -16.70
CA ILE A 257 0.70 10.16 -16.02
C ILE A 257 2.21 10.48 -15.99
N PRO A 258 2.89 10.77 -17.12
CA PRO A 258 4.32 11.10 -17.08
C PRO A 258 4.64 12.34 -16.24
N SER A 259 3.78 13.34 -16.25
CA SER A 259 3.97 14.55 -15.44
C SER A 259 3.93 14.23 -13.93
N CYS A 260 2.95 13.44 -13.53
CA CYS A 260 2.82 12.99 -12.15
C CYS A 260 3.97 12.08 -11.74
N MET A 261 4.39 11.15 -12.61
CA MET A 261 5.52 10.26 -12.37
C MET A 261 6.82 11.02 -12.10
N VAL A 262 7.13 12.03 -12.93
CA VAL A 262 8.35 12.84 -12.73
C VAL A 262 8.28 13.61 -11.42
N GLY A 263 7.15 14.25 -11.12
CA GLY A 263 6.95 14.94 -9.84
C GLY A 263 7.08 14.02 -8.64
N ALA A 264 6.43 12.86 -8.69
CA ALA A 264 6.48 11.86 -7.62
C ALA A 264 7.87 11.23 -7.46
N ALA A 265 8.59 11.01 -8.57
CA ALA A 265 9.98 10.54 -8.53
C ALA A 265 10.89 11.56 -7.83
N VAL A 266 10.73 12.85 -8.13
CA VAL A 266 11.50 13.92 -7.46
C VAL A 266 11.18 13.93 -5.96
N ALA A 267 9.91 13.85 -5.57
CA ALA A 267 9.53 13.82 -4.15
C ALA A 267 10.11 12.62 -3.41
N GLY A 268 9.97 11.42 -3.98
CA GLY A 268 10.47 10.17 -3.38
C GLY A 268 11.99 10.15 -3.28
N GLY A 269 12.69 10.59 -4.34
CA GLY A 269 14.16 10.71 -4.35
C GLY A 269 14.67 11.72 -3.32
N LEU A 270 14.04 12.89 -3.21
CA LEU A 270 14.40 13.91 -2.21
C LEU A 270 14.11 13.44 -0.78
N SER A 271 12.99 12.74 -0.55
CA SER A 271 12.67 12.16 0.75
C SER A 271 13.77 11.22 1.24
N MET A 272 14.27 10.34 0.35
CA MET A 272 15.40 9.46 0.64
C MET A 272 16.71 10.24 0.85
N ALA A 273 16.99 11.22 -0.02
CA ALA A 273 18.20 12.04 0.08
C ALA A 273 18.28 12.82 1.41
N PHE A 274 17.14 13.25 1.92
CA PHE A 274 17.05 13.97 3.19
C PHE A 274 16.91 13.05 4.42
N GLY A 275 16.93 11.74 4.24
CA GLY A 275 16.77 10.76 5.31
C GLY A 275 15.42 10.88 6.03
N CYS A 276 14.35 11.22 5.30
CA CYS A 276 13.01 11.26 5.89
C CYS A 276 12.55 9.83 6.23
N THR A 277 11.87 9.67 7.37
CA THR A 277 11.37 8.39 7.83
C THR A 277 9.90 8.49 8.19
N LEU A 278 9.15 7.38 8.05
CA LEU A 278 7.74 7.33 8.39
C LEU A 278 7.36 5.95 8.93
N MET A 279 6.88 5.95 10.17
CA MET A 279 6.46 4.71 10.86
C MET A 279 4.98 4.36 10.63
N ALA A 280 4.22 5.23 9.95
CA ALA A 280 2.81 5.01 9.67
C ALA A 280 2.61 4.61 8.20
N PRO A 281 1.78 3.60 7.90
CA PRO A 281 1.58 3.13 6.54
C PRO A 281 0.68 4.03 5.71
N HIS A 282 -0.15 4.84 6.32
CA HIS A 282 -1.14 5.69 5.67
C HIS A 282 -1.49 6.91 6.51
N GLY A 283 -2.02 7.96 5.87
CA GLY A 283 -2.58 9.11 6.58
C GLY A 283 -2.16 10.48 6.05
N GLY A 284 -1.16 10.57 5.17
CA GLY A 284 -0.73 11.85 4.61
C GLY A 284 -0.38 12.87 5.70
N ILE A 285 -0.96 14.07 5.65
CA ILE A 285 -0.71 15.14 6.61
C ILE A 285 -1.08 14.78 8.06
N PHE A 286 -2.03 13.87 8.25
CA PHE A 286 -2.47 13.47 9.60
C PHE A 286 -1.41 12.67 10.37
N VAL A 287 -0.40 12.16 9.71
CA VAL A 287 0.72 11.43 10.33
C VAL A 287 2.03 12.20 10.30
N PHE A 288 2.02 13.48 9.98
CA PHE A 288 3.24 14.31 9.98
C PHE A 288 3.94 14.36 11.33
N ALA A 289 3.20 14.20 12.43
CA ALA A 289 3.79 14.13 13.77
C ALA A 289 4.74 12.94 13.98
N VAL A 290 4.65 11.91 13.13
CA VAL A 290 5.53 10.72 13.18
C VAL A 290 6.44 10.60 11.97
N VAL A 291 6.55 11.66 11.20
CA VAL A 291 7.54 11.77 10.13
C VAL A 291 8.86 12.26 10.72
N GLY A 292 9.88 11.44 10.63
CA GLY A 292 11.24 11.87 10.91
C GLY A 292 11.71 12.86 9.83
N ASN A 293 12.33 13.97 10.25
CA ASN A 293 12.72 15.07 9.38
C ASN A 293 11.55 15.69 8.59
N TRP A 294 10.45 15.95 9.31
CA TRP A 294 9.18 16.40 8.72
C TRP A 294 9.30 17.65 7.84
N LEU A 295 10.23 18.57 8.17
CA LEU A 295 10.45 19.78 7.40
C LEU A 295 10.99 19.46 5.99
N MET A 296 11.99 18.57 5.90
CA MET A 296 12.54 18.14 4.61
C MET A 296 11.56 17.23 3.86
N TYR A 297 10.72 16.50 4.56
CA TYR A 297 9.61 15.77 3.96
C TYR A 297 8.61 16.72 3.28
N LEU A 298 8.25 17.82 3.94
CA LEU A 298 7.41 18.87 3.35
C LEU A 298 8.08 19.52 2.13
N VAL A 299 9.39 19.82 2.22
CA VAL A 299 10.17 20.33 1.08
C VAL A 299 10.12 19.34 -0.09
N SER A 300 10.28 18.05 0.17
CA SER A 300 10.19 17.00 -0.86
C SER A 300 8.82 16.98 -1.53
N LEU A 301 7.74 17.06 -0.73
CA LEU A 301 6.36 17.12 -1.25
C LEU A 301 6.14 18.34 -2.13
N VAL A 302 6.52 19.52 -1.65
CA VAL A 302 6.34 20.79 -2.39
C VAL A 302 7.16 20.77 -3.67
N ALA A 303 8.43 20.36 -3.61
CA ALA A 303 9.29 20.27 -4.79
C ALA A 303 8.71 19.32 -5.85
N GLY A 304 8.30 18.13 -5.46
CA GLY A 304 7.69 17.16 -6.36
C GLY A 304 6.36 17.65 -6.95
N ALA A 305 5.52 18.28 -6.13
CA ALA A 305 4.24 18.84 -6.60
C ALA A 305 4.44 19.99 -7.59
N LEU A 306 5.41 20.86 -7.35
CA LEU A 306 5.78 21.94 -8.27
C LEU A 306 6.34 21.40 -9.58
N VAL A 307 7.22 20.42 -9.54
CA VAL A 307 7.75 19.76 -10.74
C VAL A 307 6.63 19.10 -11.53
N GLY A 308 5.74 18.34 -10.89
CA GLY A 308 4.57 17.74 -11.54
C GLY A 308 3.64 18.79 -12.15
N MET A 309 3.36 19.88 -11.44
CA MET A 309 2.58 21.02 -11.94
C MET A 309 3.22 21.65 -13.20
N LEU A 310 4.52 21.90 -13.17
CA LEU A 310 5.23 22.48 -14.31
C LEU A 310 5.25 21.53 -15.51
N MET A 311 5.47 20.25 -15.29
CA MET A 311 5.39 19.23 -16.34
C MET A 311 3.99 19.20 -16.99
N LEU A 312 2.93 19.25 -16.18
CA LEU A 312 1.55 19.37 -16.69
C LEU A 312 1.36 20.64 -17.51
N ALA A 313 1.88 21.77 -17.05
CA ALA A 313 1.80 23.03 -17.78
C ALA A 313 2.55 23.00 -19.12
N LEU A 314 3.67 22.27 -19.20
CA LEU A 314 4.45 22.13 -20.42
C LEU A 314 3.81 21.13 -21.40
N LEU A 315 3.40 19.97 -20.93
CA LEU A 315 2.95 18.87 -21.78
C LEU A 315 1.50 19.01 -22.23
N LYS A 316 0.58 19.51 -21.38
CA LYS A 316 -0.82 19.69 -21.77
C LYS A 316 -0.95 20.81 -22.79
N LYS A 317 -1.69 20.58 -23.88
CA LYS A 317 -1.96 21.58 -24.90
C LYS A 317 -2.78 22.74 -24.35
N LYS A 318 -2.46 23.96 -24.75
CA LYS A 318 -3.33 25.12 -24.48
C LYS A 318 -4.69 24.90 -25.15
N ARG A 319 -5.75 25.09 -24.43
CA ARG A 319 -7.11 25.10 -24.97
C ARG A 319 -7.42 26.51 -25.41
N THR A 320 -7.66 26.68 -26.69
CA THR A 320 -8.25 27.93 -27.22
C THR A 320 -9.68 27.96 -26.68
N ALA A 321 -10.07 29.07 -26.06
CA ALA A 321 -11.47 29.28 -25.69
C ALA A 321 -12.33 29.02 -26.91
N ALA A 322 -13.23 28.07 -26.86
CA ALA A 322 -14.27 27.97 -27.87
C ALA A 322 -15.07 29.28 -27.80
N LYS A 323 -15.07 29.99 -28.92
CA LYS A 323 -15.86 31.21 -29.13
C LYS A 323 -17.34 30.88 -29.06
#